data_0700475ce4b2710330c41b3121a48db2
#
_entry.id   0700475ce4b2710330c41b3121a48db2
#
_cell.length_a   1.000
_cell.length_b   1.000
_cell.length_c   1.000
_cell.angle_alpha   90.00
_cell.angle_beta   90.00
_cell.angle_gamma   90.00
#
_symmetry.space_group_name_H-M   'P 1'
#
loop_
_entity.id
_entity.type
_entity.pdbx_description
1 polymer ?
#
loop_
_entity_poly.entity_id
_entity_poly.type
_entity_poly.pdbx_seq_one_letter_code
_entity_poly.pdbx_strand_id
1 'polypeptide(L)'
;MDIMSTFVGLSSVLTGFAQDILAPRLDTTNIKNLYLQSWTENIAQETGDANLVNTILQQYAELQAAGKSDEEIGEQLMNGNNSSAFVLACQKLIFLWYMGAWPDVNAQPGTETGGVTTSSLLSAESYTSGLVWQVMQAHPMGDSNYRYGYWAEQPPALSDYTGN
;
A
#
# COMPACT_ATOMS: atom_id res chain seq x y z
N MET A 1 -15.05 8.93 13.77
CA MET A 1 -13.81 8.58 13.07
C MET A 1 -14.11 8.57 11.58
N ASP A 2 -13.37 9.32 10.77
CA ASP A 2 -13.47 9.21 9.32
C ASP A 2 -12.61 8.02 8.84
N ILE A 3 -13.26 6.97 8.36
CA ILE A 3 -12.58 5.73 7.95
C ILE A 3 -11.53 5.99 6.88
N MET A 4 -11.83 6.83 5.88
CA MET A 4 -10.90 7.12 4.81
C MET A 4 -9.65 7.86 5.31
N SER A 5 -9.82 8.88 6.15
CA SER A 5 -8.70 9.59 6.75
C SER A 5 -7.82 8.66 7.61
N THR A 6 -8.44 7.78 8.38
CA THR A 6 -7.71 6.78 9.20
C THR A 6 -6.96 5.78 8.31
N PHE A 7 -7.59 5.32 7.23
CA PHE A 7 -6.97 4.41 6.26
C PHE A 7 -5.75 5.04 5.58
N VAL A 8 -5.87 6.30 5.14
CA VAL A 8 -4.75 7.02 4.53
C VAL A 8 -3.61 7.23 5.53
N GLY A 9 -3.93 7.59 6.78
CA GLY A 9 -2.94 7.73 7.84
C GLY A 9 -2.22 6.42 8.15
N LEU A 10 -2.96 5.32 8.31
CA LEU A 10 -2.39 3.97 8.45
C LEU A 10 -1.48 3.61 7.26
N SER A 11 -1.96 3.87 6.05
CA SER A 11 -1.20 3.59 4.82
C SER A 11 0.11 4.39 4.77
N SER A 12 0.08 5.64 5.21
CA SER A 12 1.27 6.50 5.30
C SER A 12 2.33 5.89 6.24
N VAL A 13 1.92 5.47 7.44
CA VAL A 13 2.81 4.81 8.42
C VAL A 13 3.40 3.52 7.85
N LEU A 14 2.58 2.69 7.22
CA LEU A 14 3.02 1.38 6.73
C LEU A 14 3.87 1.45 5.46
N THR A 15 3.65 2.44 4.60
CA THR A 15 4.37 2.56 3.32
C THR A 15 5.56 3.50 3.37
N GLY A 16 5.60 4.41 4.34
CA GLY A 16 6.59 5.47 4.43
C GLY A 16 6.36 6.65 3.47
N PHE A 17 5.18 6.70 2.80
CA PHE A 17 4.81 7.80 1.92
C PHE A 17 3.91 8.80 2.64
N ALA A 18 4.11 10.09 2.39
CA ALA A 18 3.28 11.14 2.96
C ALA A 18 1.81 11.00 2.52
N GLN A 19 0.88 11.40 3.38
CA GLN A 19 -0.56 11.26 3.14
C GLN A 19 -1.05 12.01 1.89
N ASP A 20 -0.43 13.13 1.55
CA ASP A 20 -0.77 13.91 0.36
C ASP A 20 -0.29 13.25 -0.96
N ILE A 21 0.69 12.36 -0.89
CA ILE A 21 1.08 11.48 -2.02
C ILE A 21 0.04 10.37 -2.21
N LEU A 22 -0.41 9.73 -1.11
CA LEU A 22 -1.39 8.64 -1.16
C LEU A 22 -2.82 9.13 -1.46
N ALA A 23 -3.15 10.33 -1.03
CA ALA A 23 -4.46 10.95 -1.19
C ALA A 23 -4.33 12.42 -1.60
N PRO A 24 -3.87 12.71 -2.82
CA PRO A 24 -3.71 14.08 -3.29
C PRO A 24 -5.06 14.82 -3.35
N ARG A 25 -5.02 16.15 -3.19
CA ARG A 25 -6.25 16.98 -3.22
C ARG A 25 -7.02 16.88 -4.55
N LEU A 26 -6.30 16.70 -5.65
CA LEU A 26 -6.86 16.45 -6.98
C LEU A 26 -6.64 14.98 -7.32
N ASP A 27 -7.42 14.12 -6.71
CA ASP A 27 -7.38 12.67 -6.92
C ASP A 27 -8.34 12.29 -8.05
N THR A 28 -7.81 12.19 -9.26
CA THR A 28 -8.57 11.82 -10.46
C THR A 28 -8.75 10.32 -10.60
N THR A 29 -7.90 9.52 -9.95
CA THR A 29 -7.90 8.05 -10.04
C THR A 29 -8.69 7.39 -8.93
N ASN A 30 -8.85 8.10 -7.80
CA ASN A 30 -9.59 7.62 -6.63
C ASN A 30 -9.08 6.26 -6.08
N ILE A 31 -7.79 6.01 -6.24
CA ILE A 31 -7.13 4.73 -5.91
C ILE A 31 -7.32 4.34 -4.44
N LYS A 32 -7.29 5.30 -3.51
CA LYS A 32 -7.50 5.02 -2.09
C LYS A 32 -8.82 4.32 -1.78
N ASN A 33 -9.90 4.66 -2.50
CA ASN A 33 -11.19 3.99 -2.31
C ASN A 33 -11.16 2.55 -2.85
N LEU A 34 -10.56 2.34 -4.04
CA LEU A 34 -10.36 1.01 -4.59
C LEU A 34 -9.55 0.13 -3.63
N TYR A 35 -8.46 0.67 -3.07
CA TYR A 35 -7.59 -0.08 -2.16
C TYR A 35 -8.26 -0.39 -0.82
N LEU A 36 -8.97 0.57 -0.22
CA LEU A 36 -9.72 0.31 1.02
C LEU A 36 -10.77 -0.78 0.80
N GLN A 37 -11.54 -0.70 -0.29
CA GLN A 37 -12.55 -1.70 -0.63
C GLN A 37 -11.91 -3.07 -0.83
N SER A 38 -10.91 -3.17 -1.73
CA SER A 38 -10.24 -4.43 -2.04
C SER A 38 -9.58 -5.06 -0.82
N TRP A 39 -8.92 -4.26 0.02
CA TRP A 39 -8.30 -4.74 1.26
C TRP A 39 -9.34 -5.30 2.21
N THR A 40 -10.46 -4.60 2.42
CA THR A 40 -11.54 -5.04 3.31
C THR A 40 -12.18 -6.34 2.83
N GLU A 41 -12.53 -6.41 1.55
CA GLU A 41 -13.23 -7.57 0.97
C GLU A 41 -12.32 -8.82 0.95
N ASN A 42 -11.09 -8.68 0.49
CA ASN A 42 -10.17 -9.82 0.37
C ASN A 42 -9.70 -10.33 1.74
N ILE A 43 -9.41 -9.44 2.70
CA ILE A 43 -9.05 -9.87 4.06
C ILE A 43 -10.21 -10.60 4.73
N ALA A 44 -11.44 -10.10 4.60
CA ALA A 44 -12.62 -10.78 5.14
C ALA A 44 -12.81 -12.17 4.53
N GLN A 45 -12.61 -12.28 3.20
CA GLN A 45 -12.74 -13.56 2.50
C GLN A 45 -11.67 -14.58 2.91
N GLU A 46 -10.40 -14.15 3.02
CA GLU A 46 -9.29 -15.03 3.31
C GLU A 46 -9.21 -15.48 4.78
N THR A 47 -9.56 -14.57 5.70
CA THR A 47 -9.48 -14.84 7.14
C THR A 47 -10.79 -15.36 7.74
N GLY A 48 -11.92 -15.15 7.08
CA GLY A 48 -13.25 -15.37 7.64
C GLY A 48 -13.65 -14.32 8.69
N ASP A 49 -12.85 -13.29 8.91
CA ASP A 49 -13.11 -12.22 9.88
C ASP A 49 -13.41 -10.89 9.16
N ALA A 50 -14.68 -10.58 9.04
CA ALA A 50 -15.15 -9.33 8.42
C ALA A 50 -14.80 -8.07 9.24
N ASN A 51 -14.38 -8.22 10.50
CA ASN A 51 -14.05 -7.09 11.37
C ASN A 51 -12.55 -6.83 11.48
N LEU A 52 -11.69 -7.68 10.96
CA LEU A 52 -10.24 -7.58 11.12
C LEU A 52 -9.70 -6.22 10.66
N VAL A 53 -10.12 -5.75 9.48
CA VAL A 53 -9.71 -4.44 8.95
C VAL A 53 -10.15 -3.30 9.86
N ASN A 54 -11.37 -3.32 10.37
CA ASN A 54 -11.86 -2.32 11.32
C ASN A 54 -11.03 -2.34 12.63
N THR A 55 -10.66 -3.52 13.11
CA THR A 55 -9.79 -3.69 14.29
C THR A 55 -8.42 -3.06 14.06
N ILE A 56 -7.83 -3.26 12.87
CA ILE A 56 -6.54 -2.65 12.51
C ILE A 56 -6.66 -1.10 12.48
N LEU A 57 -7.69 -0.58 11.82
CA LEU A 57 -7.93 0.86 11.75
C LEU A 57 -8.18 1.49 13.12
N GLN A 58 -8.91 0.80 13.99
CA GLN A 58 -9.16 1.25 15.35
C GLN A 58 -7.86 1.27 16.16
N GLN A 59 -7.05 0.21 16.12
CA GLN A 59 -5.77 0.16 16.83
C GLN A 59 -4.82 1.28 16.36
N TYR A 60 -4.73 1.52 15.05
CA TYR A 60 -3.96 2.64 14.52
C TYR A 60 -4.45 3.98 15.12
N ALA A 61 -5.76 4.23 15.11
CA ALA A 61 -6.32 5.47 15.63
C ALA A 61 -6.08 5.65 17.14
N GLU A 62 -6.13 4.58 17.92
CA GLU A 62 -5.82 4.60 19.35
C GLU A 62 -4.35 4.94 19.60
N LEU A 63 -3.42 4.36 18.83
CA LEU A 63 -1.99 4.67 18.91
C LEU A 63 -1.70 6.12 18.52
N GLN A 64 -2.33 6.63 17.45
CA GLN A 64 -2.22 8.01 17.03
C GLN A 64 -2.77 8.96 18.10
N ALA A 65 -3.92 8.66 18.67
CA ALA A 65 -4.51 9.46 19.76
C ALA A 65 -3.66 9.46 21.04
N ALA A 66 -2.89 8.40 21.27
CA ALA A 66 -1.91 8.29 22.35
C ALA A 66 -0.61 9.10 22.08
N GLY A 67 -0.49 9.76 20.93
CA GLY A 67 0.66 10.57 20.56
C GLY A 67 1.92 9.77 20.22
N LYS A 68 1.74 8.53 19.77
CA LYS A 68 2.85 7.69 19.31
C LYS A 68 3.42 8.23 18.00
N SER A 69 4.74 8.08 17.81
CA SER A 69 5.39 8.37 16.52
C SER A 69 5.01 7.32 15.48
N ASP A 70 5.16 7.67 14.20
CA ASP A 70 4.87 6.76 13.09
C ASP A 70 5.73 5.47 13.17
N GLU A 71 6.99 5.59 13.60
CA GLU A 71 7.88 4.45 13.81
C GLU A 71 7.35 3.53 14.93
N GLU A 72 6.97 4.08 16.09
CA GLU A 72 6.38 3.32 17.20
C GLU A 72 5.05 2.64 16.78
N ILE A 73 4.22 3.33 16.00
CA ILE A 73 2.97 2.78 15.47
C ILE A 73 3.27 1.61 14.53
N GLY A 74 4.18 1.80 13.58
CA GLY A 74 4.60 0.77 12.64
C GLY A 74 5.13 -0.47 13.36
N GLU A 75 6.00 -0.30 14.34
CA GLU A 75 6.51 -1.41 15.17
C GLU A 75 5.39 -2.13 15.92
N GLN A 76 4.46 -1.41 16.53
CA GLN A 76 3.37 -2.04 17.28
C GLN A 76 2.39 -2.80 16.36
N LEU A 77 2.14 -2.29 15.17
CA LEU A 77 1.26 -2.97 14.21
C LEU A 77 1.92 -4.22 13.60
N MET A 78 3.23 -4.16 13.33
CA MET A 78 3.94 -5.21 12.60
C MET A 78 4.63 -6.24 13.49
N ASN A 79 5.12 -5.84 14.68
CA ASN A 79 5.93 -6.68 15.56
C ASN A 79 5.35 -6.84 16.97
N GLY A 80 4.15 -6.33 17.22
CA GLY A 80 3.50 -6.42 18.52
C GLY A 80 2.91 -7.81 18.81
N ASN A 81 2.08 -7.90 19.85
CA ASN A 81 1.37 -9.13 20.22
C ASN A 81 0.13 -9.38 19.32
N ASN A 82 0.15 -8.84 18.10
CA ASN A 82 -0.94 -9.02 17.13
C ASN A 82 -0.94 -10.43 16.55
N SER A 83 -2.12 -10.90 16.13
CA SER A 83 -2.24 -12.20 15.48
C SER A 83 -1.51 -12.22 14.13
N SER A 84 -1.12 -13.41 13.67
CA SER A 84 -0.50 -13.57 12.36
C SER A 84 -1.40 -13.05 11.22
N ALA A 85 -2.71 -13.21 11.34
CA ALA A 85 -3.67 -12.68 10.38
C ALA A 85 -3.67 -11.14 10.34
N PHE A 86 -3.55 -10.50 11.50
CA PHE A 86 -3.44 -9.05 11.61
C PHE A 86 -2.18 -8.52 10.90
N VAL A 87 -1.02 -9.10 11.21
CA VAL A 87 0.26 -8.71 10.60
C VAL A 87 0.25 -8.97 9.10
N LEU A 88 -0.28 -10.11 8.66
CA LEU A 88 -0.43 -10.43 7.24
C LEU A 88 -1.34 -9.43 6.52
N ALA A 89 -2.45 -9.00 7.15
CA ALA A 89 -3.32 -7.97 6.58
C ALA A 89 -2.60 -6.63 6.37
N CYS A 90 -1.75 -6.22 7.32
CA CYS A 90 -0.90 -5.02 7.16
C CYS A 90 0.12 -5.20 6.03
N GLN A 91 0.78 -6.36 5.95
CA GLN A 91 1.73 -6.67 4.86
C GLN A 91 1.06 -6.64 3.48
N LYS A 92 -0.16 -7.18 3.37
CA LYS A 92 -0.94 -7.14 2.13
C LYS A 92 -1.35 -5.73 1.74
N LEU A 93 -1.64 -4.86 2.72
CA LEU A 93 -1.89 -3.45 2.44
C LEU A 93 -0.65 -2.75 1.88
N ILE A 94 0.54 -3.01 2.44
CA ILE A 94 1.81 -2.51 1.89
C ILE A 94 1.97 -2.98 0.44
N PHE A 95 1.83 -4.28 0.20
CA PHE A 95 1.96 -4.86 -1.14
C PHE A 95 0.98 -4.22 -2.13
N LEU A 96 -0.27 -4.01 -1.71
CA LEU A 96 -1.32 -3.41 -2.51
C LEU A 96 -0.94 -1.99 -2.96
N TRP A 97 -0.43 -1.16 -2.04
CA TRP A 97 0.03 0.19 -2.37
C TRP A 97 1.24 0.19 -3.31
N TYR A 98 2.21 -0.70 -3.07
CA TYR A 98 3.42 -0.74 -3.89
C TYR A 98 3.18 -1.31 -5.29
N MET A 99 2.36 -2.35 -5.40
CA MET A 99 2.22 -3.13 -6.65
C MET A 99 0.92 -2.86 -7.42
N GLY A 100 -0.09 -2.22 -6.79
CA GLY A 100 -1.42 -2.07 -7.39
C GLY A 100 -2.16 -3.38 -7.61
N ALA A 101 -1.74 -4.45 -6.93
CA ALA A 101 -2.20 -5.81 -7.13
C ALA A 101 -2.48 -6.50 -5.79
N TRP A 102 -3.35 -7.50 -5.79
CA TRP A 102 -3.58 -8.36 -4.63
C TRP A 102 -2.66 -9.58 -4.67
N PRO A 103 -1.87 -9.86 -3.60
CA PRO A 103 -0.96 -11.01 -3.58
C PRO A 103 -1.73 -12.32 -3.43
N ASP A 104 -1.43 -13.31 -4.25
CA ASP A 104 -1.92 -14.67 -4.06
C ASP A 104 -1.00 -15.41 -3.07
N VAL A 105 -1.52 -15.63 -1.86
CA VAL A 105 -0.81 -16.35 -0.80
C VAL A 105 -0.68 -17.86 -1.05
N ASN A 106 -1.44 -18.40 -1.99
CA ASN A 106 -1.40 -19.81 -2.35
C ASN A 106 -0.42 -20.11 -3.49
N ALA A 107 0.20 -19.07 -4.04
CA ALA A 107 1.26 -19.24 -5.03
C ALA A 107 2.44 -19.98 -4.40
N GLN A 108 2.63 -21.23 -4.81
CA GLN A 108 3.78 -22.05 -4.38
C GLN A 108 5.04 -21.48 -5.04
N PRO A 109 6.06 -21.08 -4.28
CA PRO A 109 7.34 -20.69 -4.86
C PRO A 109 7.89 -21.84 -5.71
N GLY A 110 8.17 -21.57 -6.99
CA GLY A 110 8.76 -22.55 -7.91
C GLY A 110 7.78 -23.37 -8.77
N THR A 111 6.46 -23.15 -8.67
CA THR A 111 5.49 -23.72 -9.63
C THR A 111 5.26 -22.82 -10.84
N GLU A 112 6.05 -21.81 -10.99
CA GLU A 112 5.89 -20.76 -11.99
C GLU A 112 6.40 -21.20 -13.36
N THR A 113 5.49 -21.37 -14.27
CA THR A 113 5.84 -21.40 -15.69
C THR A 113 6.09 -19.94 -16.13
N GLY A 114 7.35 -19.48 -15.98
CA GLY A 114 7.74 -18.17 -16.48
C GLY A 114 8.04 -17.08 -15.46
N GLY A 115 8.18 -17.40 -14.16
CA GLY A 115 8.65 -16.42 -13.14
C GLY A 115 7.64 -15.32 -12.78
N VAL A 116 6.36 -15.52 -13.06
CA VAL A 116 5.31 -14.57 -12.69
C VAL A 116 4.72 -14.98 -11.34
N THR A 117 4.92 -14.16 -10.31
CA THR A 117 4.14 -14.27 -9.07
C THR A 117 2.67 -14.09 -9.42
N THR A 118 1.83 -15.00 -8.95
CA THR A 118 0.39 -14.92 -9.12
C THR A 118 -0.17 -13.83 -8.21
N SER A 119 -0.08 -12.59 -8.65
CA SER A 119 -0.79 -11.46 -8.04
C SER A 119 -1.88 -10.99 -9.02
N SER A 120 -3.07 -10.70 -8.50
CA SER A 120 -4.17 -10.19 -9.29
C SER A 120 -4.10 -8.67 -9.35
N LEU A 121 -3.82 -8.11 -10.52
CA LEU A 121 -3.89 -6.67 -10.75
C LEU A 121 -5.34 -6.21 -10.58
N LEU A 122 -5.57 -5.13 -9.81
CA LEU A 122 -6.93 -4.65 -9.55
C LEU A 122 -7.50 -3.89 -10.74
N SER A 123 -6.69 -3.04 -11.37
CA SER A 123 -7.06 -2.25 -12.56
C SER A 123 -5.81 -1.72 -13.27
N ALA A 124 -5.99 -1.13 -14.44
CA ALA A 124 -4.91 -0.43 -15.14
C ALA A 124 -4.41 0.78 -14.33
N GLU A 125 -5.34 1.51 -13.71
CA GLU A 125 -5.03 2.67 -12.87
C GLU A 125 -4.26 2.25 -11.61
N SER A 126 -4.58 1.09 -11.01
CA SER A 126 -3.83 0.59 -9.85
C SER A 126 -2.40 0.21 -10.22
N TYR A 127 -2.20 -0.34 -11.42
CA TYR A 127 -0.86 -0.64 -11.94
C TYR A 127 -0.03 0.63 -12.11
N THR A 128 -0.58 1.65 -12.76
CA THR A 128 0.15 2.90 -13.04
C THR A 128 0.37 3.74 -11.76
N SER A 129 -0.50 3.58 -10.75
CA SER A 129 -0.41 4.28 -9.46
C SER A 129 0.46 3.56 -8.43
N GLY A 130 1.02 2.39 -8.74
CA GLY A 130 1.85 1.63 -7.82
C GLY A 130 3.07 2.43 -7.33
N LEU A 131 3.27 2.50 -6.01
CA LEU A 131 4.38 3.26 -5.41
C LEU A 131 5.76 2.72 -5.81
N VAL A 132 5.84 1.46 -6.24
CA VAL A 132 7.08 0.85 -6.73
C VAL A 132 7.72 1.65 -7.85
N TRP A 133 6.93 2.26 -8.72
CA TRP A 133 7.44 3.07 -9.82
C TRP A 133 8.20 4.31 -9.34
N GLN A 134 7.69 4.94 -8.28
CA GLN A 134 8.34 6.09 -7.66
C GLN A 134 9.64 5.67 -6.95
N VAL A 135 9.61 4.60 -6.15
CA VAL A 135 10.80 4.10 -5.44
C VAL A 135 11.89 3.65 -6.41
N MET A 136 11.53 3.01 -7.49
CA MET A 136 12.46 2.57 -8.55
C MET A 136 12.92 3.72 -9.46
N GLN A 137 12.33 4.91 -9.30
CA GLN A 137 12.57 6.06 -10.19
C GLN A 137 12.33 5.68 -11.66
N ALA A 138 11.29 4.89 -11.87
CA ALA A 138 10.87 4.35 -13.15
C ALA A 138 9.44 4.80 -13.50
N HIS A 139 8.99 4.47 -14.68
CA HIS A 139 7.61 4.65 -15.06
C HIS A 139 6.96 3.29 -15.38
N PRO A 140 5.64 3.16 -15.26
CA PRO A 140 4.93 1.96 -15.69
C PRO A 140 5.20 1.64 -17.16
N MET A 141 5.26 0.36 -17.48
CA MET A 141 5.46 -0.06 -18.87
C MET A 141 4.30 0.45 -19.73
N GLY A 142 4.63 1.17 -20.80
CA GLY A 142 3.64 1.76 -21.71
C GLY A 142 3.02 3.08 -21.24
N ASP A 143 3.39 3.58 -20.07
CA ASP A 143 2.89 4.85 -19.51
C ASP A 143 4.04 5.72 -19.02
N SER A 144 4.46 6.70 -19.80
CA SER A 144 5.52 7.64 -19.44
C SER A 144 5.18 9.05 -19.93
N ASN A 145 5.21 9.99 -19.00
CA ASN A 145 5.11 11.42 -19.27
C ASN A 145 6.50 12.10 -19.35
N TYR A 146 7.57 11.33 -19.24
CA TYR A 146 8.92 11.86 -19.30
C TYR A 146 9.35 12.13 -20.73
N ARG A 147 10.19 13.16 -20.92
CA ARG A 147 10.79 13.45 -22.22
C ARG A 147 11.78 12.35 -22.61
N TYR A 148 11.99 12.19 -23.90
CA TYR A 148 13.00 11.26 -24.42
C TYR A 148 14.37 11.58 -23.84
N GLY A 149 15.10 10.56 -23.36
CA GLY A 149 16.45 10.70 -22.80
C GLY A 149 16.49 11.02 -21.30
N TYR A 150 15.37 11.11 -20.58
CA TYR A 150 15.34 11.44 -19.15
C TYR A 150 16.17 10.47 -18.29
N TRP A 151 16.36 9.23 -18.73
CA TRP A 151 17.18 8.22 -18.04
C TRP A 151 18.69 8.55 -17.99
N ALA A 152 19.15 9.53 -18.77
CA ALA A 152 20.53 10.02 -18.73
C ALA A 152 20.71 11.14 -17.70
N GLU A 153 19.66 11.60 -17.05
CA GLU A 153 19.68 12.64 -16.03
C GLU A 153 19.93 12.04 -14.64
N GLN A 154 20.46 12.86 -13.73
CA GLN A 154 20.58 12.43 -12.35
C GLN A 154 19.17 12.23 -11.77
N PRO A 155 18.86 11.06 -11.16
CA PRO A 155 17.57 10.83 -10.55
C PRO A 155 17.36 11.79 -9.37
N PRO A 156 16.10 12.25 -9.14
CA PRO A 156 15.77 13.05 -7.95
C PRO A 156 16.02 12.28 -6.66
N ALA A 157 16.12 12.98 -5.54
CA ALA A 157 16.24 12.35 -4.24
C ALA A 157 14.98 11.55 -3.88
N LEU A 158 15.12 10.48 -3.10
CA LEU A 158 13.97 9.66 -2.69
C LEU A 158 12.93 10.48 -1.92
N SER A 159 13.37 11.44 -1.09
CA SER A 159 12.51 12.38 -0.37
C SER A 159 11.57 13.17 -1.29
N ASP A 160 11.99 13.47 -2.52
CA ASP A 160 11.16 14.20 -3.50
C ASP A 160 9.95 13.36 -3.95
N TYR A 161 10.03 12.03 -3.82
CA TYR A 161 8.96 11.10 -4.16
C TYR A 161 8.09 10.72 -2.97
N THR A 162 8.68 10.55 -1.79
CA THR A 162 7.94 10.11 -0.59
C THR A 162 7.24 11.25 0.12
N GLY A 163 7.68 12.49 -0.11
CA GLY A 163 7.15 13.68 0.55
C GLY A 163 7.58 13.84 2.00
N ASN A 164 8.56 13.04 2.47
CA ASN A 164 9.06 13.03 3.85
C ASN A 164 10.49 13.56 3.91
#